data_ca3522ecd0b31c23a7bdd87511128da8
#
_entry.id   ca3522ecd0b31c23a7bdd87511128da8
#
_cell.length_a   1.000
_cell.length_b   1.000
_cell.length_c   1.000
_cell.angle_alpha   90.00
_cell.angle_beta   90.00
_cell.angle_gamma   90.00
#
_symmetry.space_group_name_H-M   'P 1'
#
loop_
_entity.id
_entity.type
_entity.pdbx_description
1 polymer ?
#
loop_
_entity_poly.entity_id
_entity_poly.type
_entity_poly.pdbx_seq_one_letter_code
_entity_poly.pdbx_strand_id
1 'polypeptide(L)'
;GYIVHVGIVLMFMGFAGEGFGRDEQALLKPGQTVQVDRYVLRLDSIRATDDDQKQMVTAQVTVMDTAGKTLGTMYPAKWFYRSRPQEPTTEVAIQRSLAEDLYIVMAAFELGEQSASVEVHVNELVNWIWIGFGLMALGTGIALLPETVFALAGARAVAVAADANLIPGRHALDVRGKVVLAHDGHATAEDRLHQQAVGTGRARAVDRGDLDDEVVY
;
A
#
# COMPACT_ATOMS: atom_id res chain seq x y z
N GLY A 1 -10.39 -13.18 -1.21
CA GLY A 1 -9.52 -13.81 -0.22
C GLY A 1 -8.04 -13.46 -0.35
N TYR A 2 -7.41 -13.56 -1.54
CA TYR A 2 -5.93 -13.44 -1.68
C TYR A 2 -5.34 -12.10 -1.21
N ILE A 3 -6.03 -10.98 -1.50
CA ILE A 3 -5.57 -9.64 -1.08
C ILE A 3 -5.41 -9.55 0.44
N VAL A 4 -6.36 -10.10 1.20
CA VAL A 4 -6.31 -10.14 2.67
C VAL A 4 -5.09 -10.93 3.15
N HIS A 5 -4.81 -12.09 2.55
CA HIS A 5 -3.65 -12.90 2.92
C HIS A 5 -2.33 -12.19 2.64
N VAL A 6 -2.22 -11.48 1.50
CA VAL A 6 -1.05 -10.64 1.22
C VAL A 6 -0.89 -9.56 2.29
N GLY A 7 -2.00 -8.90 2.69
CA GLY A 7 -1.98 -7.92 3.78
C GLY A 7 -1.47 -8.50 5.10
N ILE A 8 -1.92 -9.70 5.46
CA ILE A 8 -1.45 -10.42 6.67
C ILE A 8 0.06 -10.68 6.59
N VAL A 9 0.56 -11.19 5.46
CA VAL A 9 2.00 -11.47 5.28
C VAL A 9 2.82 -10.20 5.43
N LEU A 10 2.39 -9.08 4.84
CA LEU A 10 3.09 -7.80 4.97
C LEU A 10 3.09 -7.28 6.41
N MET A 11 2.00 -7.44 7.15
CA MET A 11 1.96 -7.11 8.58
C MET A 11 2.96 -7.92 9.39
N PHE A 12 3.01 -9.24 9.19
CA PHE A 12 3.99 -10.10 9.87
C PHE A 12 5.43 -9.74 9.49
N MET A 13 5.67 -9.38 8.23
CA MET A 13 6.99 -8.89 7.80
C MET A 13 7.36 -7.59 8.54
N GLY A 14 6.41 -6.68 8.70
CA GLY A 14 6.61 -5.45 9.47
C GLY A 14 6.91 -5.71 10.95
N PHE A 15 6.20 -6.64 11.59
CA PHE A 15 6.49 -7.03 12.98
C PHE A 15 7.86 -7.71 13.13
N ALA A 16 8.27 -8.51 12.15
CA ALA A 16 9.59 -9.12 12.17
C ALA A 16 10.72 -8.08 12.07
N GLY A 17 10.45 -6.91 11.52
CA GLY A 17 11.38 -5.78 11.43
C GLY A 17 11.87 -5.28 12.80
N GLU A 18 11.06 -5.38 13.86
CA GLU A 18 11.43 -4.99 15.22
C GLU A 18 12.73 -5.68 15.70
N GLY A 19 12.94 -6.93 15.29
CA GLY A 19 14.15 -7.68 15.63
C GLY A 19 15.44 -7.13 14.99
N PHE A 20 15.33 -6.24 14.01
CA PHE A 20 16.45 -5.62 13.32
C PHE A 20 16.67 -4.16 13.73
N GLY A 21 15.79 -3.61 14.58
CA GLY A 21 15.90 -2.25 15.11
C GLY A 21 17.27 -1.96 15.73
N ARG A 22 17.72 -0.72 15.61
CA ARG A 22 18.97 -0.23 16.19
C ARG A 22 18.67 0.95 17.10
N ASP A 23 19.18 0.86 18.33
CA ASP A 23 19.03 1.90 19.35
C ASP A 23 20.41 2.35 19.79
N GLU A 24 20.60 3.64 19.88
CA GLU A 24 21.85 4.24 20.38
C GLU A 24 21.51 5.49 21.20
N GLN A 25 22.28 5.69 22.25
CA GLN A 25 22.18 6.89 23.08
C GLN A 25 23.54 7.58 23.20
N ALA A 26 23.58 8.86 22.94
CA ALA A 26 24.81 9.65 23.03
C ALA A 26 24.58 11.01 23.67
N LEU A 27 25.53 11.44 24.46
CA LEU A 27 25.62 12.82 24.96
C LEU A 27 26.40 13.64 23.92
N LEU A 28 25.75 14.61 23.32
CA LEU A 28 26.32 15.42 22.25
C LEU A 28 26.38 16.90 22.64
N LYS A 29 27.46 17.56 22.22
CA LYS A 29 27.62 19.04 22.20
C LYS A 29 27.52 19.51 20.73
N PRO A 30 27.20 20.81 20.49
CA PRO A 30 27.16 21.37 19.16
C PRO A 30 28.41 21.04 18.34
N GLY A 31 28.19 20.53 17.12
CA GLY A 31 29.24 20.06 16.20
C GLY A 31 29.66 18.62 16.40
N GLN A 32 29.30 17.96 17.51
CA GLN A 32 29.58 16.54 17.72
C GLN A 32 28.58 15.63 16.94
N THR A 33 29.05 14.46 16.60
CA THR A 33 28.28 13.46 15.82
C THR A 33 28.19 12.13 16.55
N VAL A 34 27.09 11.42 16.30
CA VAL A 34 26.95 10.01 16.62
C VAL A 34 26.53 9.28 15.34
N GLN A 35 27.07 8.08 15.16
CA GLN A 35 26.69 7.22 14.04
C GLN A 35 25.83 6.08 14.56
N VAL A 36 24.67 5.90 13.92
CA VAL A 36 23.73 4.81 14.18
C VAL A 36 23.39 4.18 12.84
N ASP A 37 23.83 2.95 12.65
CA ASP A 37 23.70 2.23 11.38
C ASP A 37 24.24 3.06 10.19
N ARG A 38 23.38 3.40 9.24
CA ARG A 38 23.71 4.21 8.04
C ARG A 38 23.56 5.72 8.25
N TYR A 39 23.12 6.15 9.43
CA TYR A 39 22.91 7.56 9.76
C TYR A 39 24.03 8.12 10.59
N VAL A 40 24.44 9.32 10.26
CA VAL A 40 25.32 10.16 11.07
C VAL A 40 24.54 11.38 11.50
N LEU A 41 24.32 11.52 12.81
CA LEU A 41 23.57 12.61 13.39
C LEU A 41 24.52 13.61 14.01
N ARG A 42 24.38 14.88 13.68
CA ARG A 42 25.15 15.97 14.26
C ARG A 42 24.23 16.90 15.03
N LEU A 43 24.56 17.15 16.30
CA LEU A 43 23.89 18.21 17.05
C LEU A 43 24.41 19.58 16.59
N ASP A 44 23.53 20.41 16.05
CA ASP A 44 23.91 21.75 15.58
C ASP A 44 23.73 22.81 16.67
N SER A 45 22.61 22.80 17.37
CA SER A 45 22.31 23.75 18.45
C SER A 45 21.19 23.26 19.35
N ILE A 46 21.11 23.83 20.56
CA ILE A 46 19.99 23.68 21.47
C ILE A 46 19.45 25.09 21.75
N ARG A 47 18.13 25.27 21.63
CA ARG A 47 17.46 26.54 21.84
C ARG A 47 16.32 26.39 22.83
N ALA A 48 16.24 27.29 23.79
CA ALA A 48 15.05 27.45 24.61
C ALA A 48 14.21 28.60 24.06
N THR A 49 12.93 28.35 23.88
CA THR A 49 11.92 29.34 23.51
C THR A 49 10.77 29.27 24.51
N ASP A 50 10.10 30.37 24.72
CA ASP A 50 8.99 30.47 25.67
C ASP A 50 7.80 31.11 25.00
N ASP A 51 6.61 30.60 25.27
CA ASP A 51 5.34 31.20 24.93
C ASP A 51 4.45 31.33 26.18
N ASP A 52 3.24 31.88 26.03
CA ASP A 52 2.35 32.12 27.16
C ASP A 52 1.90 30.82 27.87
N GLN A 53 2.06 29.67 27.25
CA GLN A 53 1.57 28.37 27.75
C GLN A 53 2.68 27.44 28.19
N LYS A 54 3.84 27.48 27.52
CA LYS A 54 4.92 26.49 27.72
C LYS A 54 6.31 27.08 27.42
N GLN A 55 7.30 26.50 28.05
CA GLN A 55 8.70 26.62 27.66
C GLN A 55 9.09 25.41 26.81
N MET A 56 9.77 25.65 25.70
CA MET A 56 10.20 24.62 24.77
C MET A 56 11.71 24.63 24.66
N VAL A 57 12.34 23.49 24.87
CA VAL A 57 13.76 23.28 24.58
C VAL A 57 13.85 22.37 23.36
N THR A 58 14.41 22.90 22.28
CA THR A 58 14.48 22.21 20.98
C THR A 58 15.94 22.03 20.58
N ALA A 59 16.32 20.78 20.27
CA ALA A 59 17.59 20.48 19.65
C ALA A 59 17.44 20.51 18.13
N GLN A 60 18.42 21.11 17.46
CA GLN A 60 18.55 21.02 16.00
C GLN A 60 19.57 19.94 15.68
N VAL A 61 19.15 18.90 14.98
CA VAL A 61 19.98 17.74 14.63
C VAL A 61 19.99 17.57 13.12
N THR A 62 21.17 17.71 12.51
CA THR A 62 21.35 17.40 11.09
C THR A 62 21.62 15.91 10.93
N VAL A 63 20.83 15.27 10.07
CA VAL A 63 20.94 13.86 9.70
C VAL A 63 21.67 13.76 8.38
N MET A 64 22.71 12.94 8.34
CA MET A 64 23.53 12.68 7.16
C MET A 64 23.63 11.17 6.93
N ASP A 65 23.97 10.76 5.72
CA ASP A 65 24.42 9.41 5.44
C ASP A 65 25.91 9.22 5.76
N THR A 66 26.40 8.00 5.71
CA THR A 66 27.83 7.69 5.94
C THR A 66 28.77 8.30 4.91
N ALA A 67 28.26 8.75 3.76
CA ALA A 67 29.03 9.50 2.74
C ALA A 67 29.09 11.02 3.03
N GLY A 68 28.45 11.48 4.10
CA GLY A 68 28.40 12.89 4.48
C GLY A 68 27.33 13.72 3.74
N LYS A 69 26.45 13.09 2.99
CA LYS A 69 25.34 13.77 2.32
C LYS A 69 24.24 14.05 3.35
N THR A 70 23.81 15.29 3.47
CA THR A 70 22.68 15.67 4.32
C THR A 70 21.38 15.10 3.79
N LEU A 71 20.67 14.36 4.64
CA LEU A 71 19.35 13.78 4.38
C LEU A 71 18.23 14.68 4.87
N GLY A 72 18.47 15.47 5.92
CA GLY A 72 17.51 16.40 6.49
C GLY A 72 17.97 16.98 7.81
N THR A 73 17.13 17.83 8.41
CA THR A 73 17.31 18.38 9.75
C THR A 73 16.07 18.04 10.56
N MET A 74 16.29 17.56 11.78
CA MET A 74 15.23 17.12 12.70
C MET A 74 15.30 17.95 13.99
N TYR A 75 14.14 18.09 14.67
CA TYR A 75 13.96 18.99 15.79
C TYR A 75 13.30 18.29 16.98
N PRO A 76 13.96 17.33 17.64
CA PRO A 76 13.44 16.77 18.87
C PRO A 76 13.40 17.84 19.97
N ALA A 77 12.36 17.81 20.81
CA ALA A 77 12.15 18.84 21.81
C ALA A 77 11.61 18.30 23.15
N LYS A 78 11.78 19.09 24.21
CA LYS A 78 11.05 18.92 25.47
C LYS A 78 10.24 20.17 25.78
N TRP A 79 8.97 19.96 26.08
CA TRP A 79 8.02 21.00 26.40
C TRP A 79 7.63 20.94 27.87
N PHE A 80 7.71 22.10 28.55
CA PHE A 80 7.36 22.28 29.94
C PHE A 80 6.15 23.18 30.01
N TYR A 81 4.98 22.59 30.17
CA TYR A 81 3.73 23.35 30.29
C TYR A 81 3.65 24.05 31.64
N ARG A 82 3.25 25.32 31.64
CA ARG A 82 3.12 26.13 32.86
C ARG A 82 2.07 25.54 33.83
N SER A 83 1.07 24.83 33.30
CA SER A 83 0.09 24.12 34.11
C SER A 83 0.63 22.87 34.81
N ARG A 84 1.72 22.27 34.31
CA ARG A 84 2.36 21.04 34.81
C ARG A 84 3.88 21.06 34.60
N PRO A 85 4.58 21.97 35.26
CA PRO A 85 6.02 22.16 35.00
C PRO A 85 6.89 20.96 35.42
N GLN A 86 6.38 20.10 36.29
CA GLN A 86 7.07 18.90 36.78
C GLN A 86 6.94 17.68 35.81
N GLU A 87 6.06 17.78 34.82
CA GLU A 87 5.80 16.70 33.87
C GLU A 87 6.09 17.17 32.42
N PRO A 88 7.36 17.18 32.01
CA PRO A 88 7.70 17.61 30.66
C PRO A 88 7.19 16.61 29.61
N THR A 89 6.67 17.12 28.51
CA THR A 89 6.32 16.33 27.34
C THR A 89 7.51 16.24 26.40
N THR A 90 7.81 15.03 25.94
CA THR A 90 8.87 14.80 24.95
C THR A 90 8.29 14.79 23.55
N GLU A 91 8.76 15.69 22.70
CA GLU A 91 8.43 15.77 21.29
C GLU A 91 9.50 15.05 20.47
N VAL A 92 9.11 13.93 19.89
CA VAL A 92 9.98 13.07 19.10
C VAL A 92 10.02 13.56 17.66
N ALA A 93 11.22 13.69 17.12
CA ALA A 93 11.37 13.94 15.70
C ALA A 93 11.41 12.61 14.95
N ILE A 94 10.60 12.47 13.88
CA ILE A 94 10.44 11.23 13.13
C ILE A 94 10.65 11.51 11.64
N GLN A 95 11.57 10.77 11.03
CA GLN A 95 11.72 10.71 9.57
C GLN A 95 11.30 9.35 9.06
N ARG A 96 10.21 9.30 8.28
CA ARG A 96 9.62 8.07 7.77
C ARG A 96 10.11 7.75 6.37
N SER A 97 10.37 6.46 6.13
CA SER A 97 10.59 5.91 4.80
C SER A 97 9.86 4.56 4.64
N LEU A 98 9.84 4.00 3.43
CA LEU A 98 9.25 2.68 3.22
C LEU A 98 10.08 1.55 3.83
N ALA A 99 11.38 1.76 4.01
CA ALA A 99 12.28 0.75 4.54
C ALA A 99 12.36 0.79 6.06
N GLU A 100 12.38 2.00 6.64
CA GLU A 100 12.60 2.22 8.08
C GLU A 100 12.12 3.60 8.51
N ASP A 101 11.91 3.75 9.81
CA ASP A 101 11.62 5.01 10.46
C ASP A 101 12.79 5.38 11.39
N LEU A 102 13.31 6.58 11.23
CA LEU A 102 14.31 7.16 12.13
C LEU A 102 13.61 8.03 13.16
N TYR A 103 13.75 7.68 14.44
CA TYR A 103 13.25 8.42 15.59
C TYR A 103 14.41 9.06 16.31
N ILE A 104 14.28 10.35 16.64
CA ILE A 104 15.24 11.07 17.48
C ILE A 104 14.52 11.65 18.67
N VAL A 105 14.96 11.28 19.85
CA VAL A 105 14.39 11.71 21.13
C VAL A 105 15.45 12.50 21.89
N MET A 106 15.12 13.66 22.43
CA MET A 106 15.97 14.37 23.39
C MET A 106 15.62 13.89 24.80
N ALA A 107 16.43 12.96 25.33
CA ALA A 107 16.21 12.37 26.65
C ALA A 107 16.48 13.37 27.78
N ALA A 108 17.61 14.11 27.70
CA ALA A 108 18.01 15.14 28.64
C ALA A 108 18.75 16.25 27.91
N PHE A 109 18.89 17.41 28.57
CA PHE A 109 19.65 18.54 28.06
C PHE A 109 20.24 19.36 29.19
N GLU A 110 21.33 20.07 28.90
CA GLU A 110 21.93 21.08 29.78
C GLU A 110 22.18 22.35 28.96
N LEU A 111 21.40 23.41 29.24
CA LEU A 111 21.46 24.64 28.46
C LEU A 111 22.77 25.41 28.71
N GLY A 112 23.32 25.35 29.95
CA GLY A 112 24.57 26.02 30.29
C GLY A 112 25.77 25.47 29.53
N GLU A 113 25.83 24.17 29.37
CA GLU A 113 26.88 23.48 28.60
C GLU A 113 26.54 23.26 27.14
N GLN A 114 25.35 23.63 26.72
CA GLN A 114 24.82 23.36 25.38
C GLN A 114 24.95 21.87 25.00
N SER A 115 24.62 20.96 25.93
CA SER A 115 24.70 19.53 25.69
C SER A 115 23.34 18.88 25.75
N ALA A 116 23.11 17.84 24.93
CA ALA A 116 21.91 17.04 24.95
C ALA A 116 22.26 15.55 24.91
N SER A 117 21.53 14.77 25.70
CA SER A 117 21.46 13.31 25.55
C SER A 117 20.41 13.00 24.51
N VAL A 118 20.85 12.45 23.40
CA VAL A 118 20.00 12.11 22.26
C VAL A 118 19.88 10.59 22.17
N GLU A 119 18.66 10.09 22.16
CA GLU A 119 18.33 8.69 21.87
C GLU A 119 17.88 8.59 20.43
N VAL A 120 18.43 7.63 19.72
CA VAL A 120 18.17 7.41 18.31
C VAL A 120 17.68 5.99 18.13
N HIS A 121 16.51 5.84 17.53
CA HIS A 121 15.93 4.54 17.21
C HIS A 121 15.72 4.45 15.71
N VAL A 122 16.24 3.39 15.11
CA VAL A 122 16.01 3.04 13.72
C VAL A 122 15.11 1.80 13.70
N ASN A 123 13.85 1.98 13.30
CA ASN A 123 12.86 0.93 13.28
C ASN A 123 12.63 0.48 11.84
N GLU A 124 13.10 -0.71 11.51
CA GLU A 124 12.97 -1.26 10.16
C GLU A 124 11.55 -1.78 9.91
N LEU A 125 11.10 -1.64 8.67
CA LEU A 125 9.87 -2.23 8.12
C LEU A 125 8.54 -1.82 8.80
N VAL A 126 8.54 -0.87 9.74
CA VAL A 126 7.32 -0.46 10.48
C VAL A 126 6.20 -0.02 9.53
N ASN A 127 6.52 0.65 8.43
CA ASN A 127 5.53 1.10 7.46
C ASN A 127 4.81 -0.05 6.73
N TRP A 128 5.41 -1.24 6.67
CA TRP A 128 4.78 -2.42 6.07
C TRP A 128 3.59 -2.93 6.89
N ILE A 129 3.56 -2.66 8.22
CA ILE A 129 2.40 -2.94 9.06
C ILE A 129 1.18 -2.15 8.57
N TRP A 130 1.38 -0.85 8.30
CA TRP A 130 0.31 0.03 7.82
C TRP A 130 -0.15 -0.31 6.40
N ILE A 131 0.80 -0.66 5.52
CA ILE A 131 0.50 -1.12 4.16
C ILE A 131 -0.29 -2.43 4.21
N GLY A 132 0.14 -3.38 5.04
CA GLY A 132 -0.54 -4.66 5.24
C GLY A 132 -1.95 -4.48 5.78
N PHE A 133 -2.13 -3.63 6.79
CA PHE A 133 -3.45 -3.27 7.33
C PHE A 133 -4.36 -2.64 6.26
N GLY A 134 -3.85 -1.70 5.47
CA GLY A 134 -4.59 -1.07 4.38
C GLY A 134 -5.05 -2.09 3.32
N LEU A 135 -4.17 -3.03 2.94
CA LEU A 135 -4.51 -4.10 2.01
C LEU A 135 -5.56 -5.06 2.60
N MET A 136 -5.47 -5.39 3.89
CA MET A 136 -6.49 -6.20 4.57
C MET A 136 -7.86 -5.50 4.55
N ALA A 137 -7.89 -4.23 4.92
CA ALA A 137 -9.12 -3.43 4.90
C ALA A 137 -9.72 -3.36 3.50
N LEU A 138 -8.89 -3.10 2.48
CA LEU A 138 -9.31 -3.09 1.07
C LEU A 138 -9.85 -4.45 0.62
N GLY A 139 -9.13 -5.53 0.90
CA GLY A 139 -9.53 -6.89 0.52
C GLY A 139 -10.83 -7.32 1.19
N THR A 140 -11.03 -6.94 2.46
CA THR A 140 -12.27 -7.16 3.21
C THR A 140 -13.40 -6.32 2.64
N GLY A 141 -13.15 -5.03 2.36
CA GLY A 141 -14.12 -4.14 1.73
C GLY A 141 -14.62 -4.68 0.39
N ILE A 142 -13.71 -5.17 -0.46
CA ILE A 142 -14.09 -5.81 -1.73
C ILE A 142 -14.95 -7.07 -1.49
N ALA A 143 -14.60 -7.89 -0.51
CA ALA A 143 -15.34 -9.11 -0.19
C ALA A 143 -16.76 -8.84 0.35
N LEU A 144 -16.98 -7.68 0.95
CA LEU A 144 -18.28 -7.25 1.47
C LEU A 144 -19.16 -6.56 0.41
N LEU A 145 -18.62 -6.26 -0.79
CA LEU A 145 -19.42 -5.67 -1.86
C LEU A 145 -20.47 -6.69 -2.37
N PRO A 146 -21.74 -6.26 -2.51
CA PRO A 146 -22.78 -7.13 -3.05
C PRO A 146 -22.51 -7.47 -4.52
N GLU A 147 -22.94 -8.66 -4.96
CA GLU A 147 -22.74 -9.16 -6.33
C GLU A 147 -23.25 -8.19 -7.42
N THR A 148 -24.26 -7.39 -7.09
CA THR A 148 -24.82 -6.37 -8.00
C THR A 148 -23.79 -5.35 -8.46
N VAL A 149 -22.80 -4.99 -7.61
CA VAL A 149 -21.73 -4.04 -7.97
C VAL A 149 -20.83 -4.66 -9.04
N PHE A 150 -20.48 -5.93 -8.90
CA PHE A 150 -19.65 -6.65 -9.87
C PHE A 150 -20.39 -6.87 -11.19
N ALA A 151 -21.69 -7.16 -11.13
CA ALA A 151 -22.54 -7.31 -12.32
C ALA A 151 -22.63 -5.99 -13.11
N LEU A 152 -22.78 -4.85 -12.44
CA LEU A 152 -22.78 -3.53 -13.07
C LEU A 152 -21.44 -3.18 -13.71
N ALA A 153 -20.32 -3.50 -13.04
CA ALA A 153 -18.98 -3.28 -13.58
C ALA A 153 -18.73 -4.14 -14.82
N GLY A 154 -19.13 -5.42 -14.79
CA GLY A 154 -19.05 -6.33 -15.93
C GLY A 154 -19.91 -5.88 -17.11
N ALA A 155 -21.16 -5.45 -16.87
CA ALA A 155 -22.05 -4.95 -17.91
C ALA A 155 -21.49 -3.68 -18.59
N ARG A 156 -20.88 -2.77 -17.84
CA ARG A 156 -20.21 -1.59 -18.39
C ARG A 156 -19.00 -1.95 -19.24
N ALA A 157 -18.17 -2.90 -18.80
CA ALA A 157 -17.02 -3.36 -19.56
C ALA A 157 -17.42 -3.97 -20.89
N VAL A 158 -18.48 -4.79 -20.91
CA VAL A 158 -19.04 -5.40 -22.14
C VAL A 158 -19.60 -4.31 -23.06
N ALA A 159 -20.34 -3.33 -22.53
CA ALA A 159 -20.88 -2.23 -23.33
C ALA A 159 -19.78 -1.39 -23.98
N VAL A 160 -18.71 -1.05 -23.23
CA VAL A 160 -17.56 -0.31 -23.78
C VAL A 160 -16.82 -1.13 -24.85
N ALA A 161 -16.67 -2.44 -24.66
CA ALA A 161 -16.04 -3.31 -25.65
C ALA A 161 -16.90 -3.43 -26.92
N ALA A 162 -18.24 -3.49 -26.78
CA ALA A 162 -19.16 -3.50 -27.91
C ALA A 162 -19.09 -2.17 -28.70
N ASP A 163 -19.05 -1.05 -28.02
CA ASP A 163 -18.97 0.28 -28.64
C ASP A 163 -17.63 0.48 -29.36
N ALA A 164 -16.53 -0.06 -28.80
CA ALA A 164 -15.23 -0.03 -29.43
C ALA A 164 -15.17 -0.88 -30.73
N ASN A 165 -16.00 -1.92 -30.84
CA ASN A 165 -16.11 -2.74 -32.04
C ASN A 165 -17.02 -2.13 -33.13
N LEU A 166 -17.84 -1.13 -32.77
CA LEU A 166 -18.70 -0.40 -33.72
C LEU A 166 -17.95 0.73 -34.48
N ILE A 167 -16.69 0.99 -34.15
CA ILE A 167 -15.90 2.00 -34.87
C ILE A 167 -15.53 1.44 -36.25
N PRO A 168 -15.97 2.08 -37.36
CA PRO A 168 -15.66 1.63 -38.72
C PRO A 168 -14.15 1.60 -38.94
N GLY A 169 -13.63 0.42 -39.32
CA GLY A 169 -12.20 0.25 -39.64
C GLY A 169 -11.37 -0.48 -38.60
N ARG A 170 -11.93 -0.92 -37.46
CA ARG A 170 -11.24 -1.83 -36.52
C ARG A 170 -11.71 -3.27 -36.78
N HIS A 171 -10.76 -4.14 -37.06
CA HIS A 171 -11.02 -5.59 -37.14
C HIS A 171 -11.45 -6.09 -35.76
N ALA A 172 -12.61 -6.71 -35.66
CA ALA A 172 -13.08 -7.38 -34.46
C ALA A 172 -12.13 -8.54 -34.13
N LEU A 173 -11.57 -8.56 -32.93
CA LEU A 173 -10.90 -9.72 -32.38
C LEU A 173 -11.92 -10.59 -31.65
N ASP A 174 -11.97 -11.87 -32.01
CA ASP A 174 -12.76 -12.86 -31.28
C ASP A 174 -12.15 -13.09 -29.89
N VAL A 175 -12.92 -13.64 -28.96
CA VAL A 175 -12.50 -13.98 -27.57
C VAL A 175 -11.25 -14.89 -27.49
N ARG A 176 -10.77 -15.43 -28.60
CA ARG A 176 -9.54 -16.23 -28.71
C ARG A 176 -8.40 -15.50 -29.43
N GLY A 177 -8.53 -14.18 -29.64
CA GLY A 177 -7.50 -13.38 -30.28
C GLY A 177 -7.32 -13.60 -31.80
N LYS A 178 -8.29 -14.25 -32.44
CA LYS A 178 -8.28 -14.39 -33.91
C LYS A 178 -8.95 -13.19 -34.55
N VAL A 179 -8.28 -12.65 -35.58
CA VAL A 179 -8.86 -11.59 -36.42
C VAL A 179 -9.97 -12.19 -37.27
N VAL A 180 -11.21 -11.76 -37.01
CA VAL A 180 -12.34 -12.10 -37.85
C VAL A 180 -12.54 -10.97 -38.85
N LEU A 181 -12.26 -11.23 -40.13
CA LEU A 181 -12.60 -10.29 -41.18
C LEU A 181 -14.14 -10.30 -41.30
N ALA A 182 -14.77 -9.17 -41.02
CA ALA A 182 -16.17 -8.99 -41.35
C ALA A 182 -16.29 -8.99 -42.88
N HIS A 183 -16.71 -10.09 -43.43
CA HIS A 183 -17.06 -10.17 -44.83
C HIS A 183 -18.49 -9.62 -44.99
N ASP A 184 -18.62 -8.44 -45.60
CA ASP A 184 -19.91 -7.90 -46.06
C ASP A 184 -20.46 -8.83 -47.14
N GLY A 185 -21.00 -9.97 -46.71
CA GLY A 185 -21.66 -10.92 -47.59
C GLY A 185 -23.08 -10.49 -47.84
N HIS A 186 -23.32 -9.83 -48.98
CA HIS A 186 -24.62 -9.91 -49.61
C HIS A 186 -24.90 -11.38 -49.86
N ALA A 187 -25.69 -11.99 -48.97
CA ALA A 187 -26.27 -13.33 -49.24
C ALA A 187 -27.20 -13.23 -50.43
N THR A 188 -26.77 -13.78 -51.54
CA THR A 188 -27.59 -13.94 -52.75
C THR A 188 -28.75 -14.90 -52.47
N ALA A 189 -29.84 -14.73 -53.18
CA ALA A 189 -31.09 -15.52 -52.99
C ALA A 189 -30.89 -17.04 -53.07
N GLU A 190 -29.81 -17.52 -53.67
CA GLU A 190 -29.45 -18.95 -53.78
C GLU A 190 -28.98 -19.56 -52.43
N ASP A 191 -28.31 -18.80 -51.54
CA ASP A 191 -27.85 -19.30 -50.23
C ASP A 191 -29.03 -19.58 -49.27
N ARG A 192 -30.17 -18.90 -49.45
CA ARG A 192 -31.34 -19.11 -48.60
C ARG A 192 -32.08 -20.40 -48.94
N LEU A 193 -32.01 -20.86 -50.17
CA LEU A 193 -32.65 -22.12 -50.59
C LEU A 193 -31.88 -23.35 -50.11
N HIS A 194 -30.56 -23.26 -49.99
CA HIS A 194 -29.75 -24.36 -49.45
C HIS A 194 -29.92 -24.56 -47.93
N GLN A 195 -30.17 -23.52 -47.15
CA GLN A 195 -30.42 -23.65 -45.71
C GLN A 195 -31.82 -24.22 -45.40
N GLN A 196 -32.83 -24.02 -46.25
CA GLN A 196 -34.15 -24.64 -46.08
C GLN A 196 -34.17 -26.13 -46.41
N ALA A 197 -33.31 -26.61 -47.29
CA ALA A 197 -33.24 -28.01 -47.67
C ALA A 197 -32.57 -28.91 -46.62
N VAL A 198 -31.67 -28.34 -45.77
CA VAL A 198 -30.96 -29.09 -44.71
C VAL A 198 -31.77 -29.17 -43.42
N GLY A 199 -32.76 -28.28 -43.22
CA GLY A 199 -33.59 -28.22 -42.01
C GLY A 199 -34.69 -29.25 -41.87
N THR A 200 -35.06 -29.95 -42.95
CA THR A 200 -36.21 -30.89 -42.95
C THR A 200 -35.82 -32.37 -42.78
N GLY A 201 -34.54 -32.68 -42.63
CA GLY A 201 -34.03 -34.07 -42.61
C GLY A 201 -33.72 -34.65 -41.20
N ARG A 202 -33.99 -33.95 -40.11
CA ARG A 202 -33.57 -34.44 -38.79
C ARG A 202 -34.63 -34.29 -37.68
N ALA A 203 -35.78 -34.82 -37.95
CA ALA A 203 -36.82 -35.03 -36.95
C ALA A 203 -37.52 -36.38 -37.14
N ARG A 204 -36.81 -37.45 -36.81
CA ARG A 204 -37.44 -38.74 -36.48
C ARG A 204 -36.38 -39.74 -36.05
N ALA A 205 -36.30 -39.94 -34.76
CA ALA A 205 -35.99 -41.19 -34.08
C ALA A 205 -35.45 -40.89 -32.66
N VAL A 206 -36.31 -40.85 -31.71
CA VAL A 206 -36.02 -41.36 -30.34
C VAL A 206 -37.36 -41.79 -29.79
N ASP A 207 -37.57 -43.06 -29.73
CA ASP A 207 -38.53 -43.67 -28.82
C ASP A 207 -37.88 -44.92 -28.21
N ARG A 208 -38.09 -45.00 -26.89
CA ARG A 208 -38.13 -46.19 -26.03
C ARG A 208 -36.87 -46.81 -25.42
N GLY A 209 -37.07 -46.95 -24.16
CA GLY A 209 -36.66 -48.10 -23.31
C GLY A 209 -35.59 -47.73 -22.34
N ASP A 210 -35.61 -47.98 -21.17
CA ASP A 210 -36.35 -48.68 -20.11
C ASP A 210 -35.50 -48.49 -18.87
N LEU A 211 -36.14 -48.11 -17.83
CA LEU A 211 -36.26 -48.76 -16.51
C LEU A 211 -35.01 -49.43 -15.90
N ASP A 212 -34.90 -49.12 -14.68
CA ASP A 212 -34.51 -49.97 -13.54
C ASP A 212 -33.14 -49.78 -12.92
N ASP A 213 -33.31 -49.51 -11.66
CA ASP A 213 -32.69 -50.09 -10.44
C ASP A 213 -31.43 -49.44 -9.86
N GLU A 214 -31.74 -48.95 -8.72
CA GLU A 214 -31.35 -49.41 -7.34
C GLU A 214 -29.97 -48.98 -6.80
N VAL A 215 -30.09 -48.19 -5.77
CA VAL A 215 -29.71 -48.43 -4.35
C VAL A 215 -28.22 -48.32 -3.92
N VAL A 216 -28.07 -47.54 -2.85
CA VAL A 216 -27.22 -47.72 -1.62
C VAL A 216 -25.74 -47.36 -1.75
N TYR A 217 -25.29 -46.38 -1.09
CA TYR A 217 -24.86 -46.05 0.30
C TYR A 217 -24.49 -44.57 0.41
#